data_c0a4fb1736e0a95c3bfe75fc0779e1ff
#
_entry.id   c0a4fb1736e0a95c3bfe75fc0779e1ff
#
_cell.length_a   1.000
_cell.length_b   1.000
_cell.length_c   1.000
_cell.angle_alpha   90.00
_cell.angle_beta   90.00
_cell.angle_gamma   90.00
#
_symmetry.space_group_name_H-M   'P 1'
#
loop_
_entity.id
_entity.type
_entity.pdbx_description
1 polymer ?
#
loop_
_entity_poly.entity_id
_entity_poly.type
_entity_poly.pdbx_seq_one_letter_code
_entity_poly.pdbx_strand_id
1 'polypeptide(L)'
;MRKGIILAGGSGTRLHPLTKVVSKQLMPVYDKPMIYYPLTTLMMSGIRDILIITTPEEQQRFIDLIGDGSSLGLNIQYSSQPSPDGLAQAFIIGEEFIGNDSCSLVLGDNIYYGHDLKLSLQKAFKQEHGATVFGYHVHDPERYGVVDFDESWNALSIEEKPETPKSNYAVTGLYYYDNRVVDFAKEVKPSHRGELEITDLNNLYLQDGSLKVELMGRGSAWLDTGTLDSLLDAANFVAAIEKRQGLKVCCPEEVAYRMGYIGAEQLERLAAPLKKSGYGDYLLKVINDRVK
;
A
#
# COMPACT_ATOMS: atom_id res chain seq x y z
N MET A 1 14.86 7.47 10.40
CA MET A 1 13.45 7.01 10.60
C MET A 1 12.94 6.52 9.24
N ARG A 2 11.80 5.79 9.16
CA ARG A 2 11.21 5.43 7.84
C ARG A 2 9.84 6.08 7.72
N LYS A 3 9.62 6.80 6.63
CA LYS A 3 8.36 7.47 6.29
C LYS A 3 7.58 6.66 5.25
N GLY A 4 6.28 6.86 5.17
CA GLY A 4 5.41 6.14 4.23
C GLY A 4 4.78 7.09 3.22
N ILE A 5 4.62 6.63 1.99
CA ILE A 5 3.82 7.31 0.97
C ILE A 5 2.70 6.36 0.55
N ILE A 6 1.47 6.86 0.51
CA ILE A 6 0.35 6.20 -0.14
C ILE A 6 0.05 6.96 -1.43
N LEU A 7 0.25 6.31 -2.57
CA LEU A 7 -0.09 6.91 -3.85
C LEU A 7 -1.55 6.57 -4.21
N ALA A 8 -2.41 7.55 -4.04
CA ALA A 8 -3.86 7.47 -4.27
C ALA A 8 -4.31 8.38 -5.43
N GLY A 9 -3.40 8.64 -6.37
CA GLY A 9 -3.66 9.38 -7.60
C GLY A 9 -4.23 8.52 -8.72
N GLY A 10 -4.40 9.13 -9.88
CA GLY A 10 -4.86 8.45 -11.10
C GLY A 10 -6.37 8.58 -11.33
N SER A 11 -6.74 8.57 -12.61
CA SER A 11 -8.12 8.83 -13.07
C SER A 11 -9.11 7.70 -12.84
N GLY A 12 -8.63 6.49 -12.52
CA GLY A 12 -9.48 5.31 -12.29
C GLY A 12 -10.38 4.93 -13.48
N THR A 13 -10.04 5.30 -14.71
CA THR A 13 -10.89 5.15 -15.91
C THR A 13 -11.36 3.73 -16.18
N ARG A 14 -10.58 2.72 -15.79
CA ARG A 14 -10.97 1.31 -15.90
C ARG A 14 -12.19 0.92 -15.04
N LEU A 15 -12.53 1.76 -14.05
CA LEU A 15 -13.70 1.59 -13.17
C LEU A 15 -14.87 2.51 -13.54
N HIS A 16 -14.82 3.22 -14.68
CA HIS A 16 -15.97 4.02 -15.13
C HIS A 16 -17.21 3.15 -15.33
N PRO A 17 -18.42 3.65 -14.96
CA PRO A 17 -18.72 5.04 -14.56
C PRO A 17 -18.52 5.35 -13.06
N LEU A 18 -18.15 4.37 -12.19
CA LEU A 18 -18.08 4.55 -10.75
C LEU A 18 -17.15 5.69 -10.34
N THR A 19 -15.98 5.75 -10.97
CA THR A 19 -14.93 6.75 -10.68
C THR A 19 -15.12 8.10 -11.37
N LYS A 20 -16.32 8.37 -11.93
CA LYS A 20 -16.67 9.72 -12.42
C LYS A 20 -17.00 10.70 -11.29
N VAL A 21 -17.35 10.21 -10.11
CA VAL A 21 -17.86 11.03 -9.00
C VAL A 21 -17.11 10.81 -7.69
N VAL A 22 -16.23 9.81 -7.65
CA VAL A 22 -15.44 9.48 -6.46
C VAL A 22 -14.12 8.86 -6.86
N SER A 23 -13.06 9.20 -6.12
CA SER A 23 -11.76 8.51 -6.26
C SER A 23 -11.91 7.01 -6.02
N LYS A 24 -11.19 6.21 -6.82
CA LYS A 24 -11.15 4.75 -6.66
C LYS A 24 -10.85 4.34 -5.22
N GLN A 25 -9.86 4.97 -4.59
CA GLN A 25 -9.39 4.63 -3.26
C GLN A 25 -10.36 4.99 -2.13
N LEU A 26 -11.40 5.78 -2.42
CA LEU A 26 -12.52 6.07 -1.51
C LEU A 26 -13.70 5.12 -1.69
N MET A 27 -13.70 4.28 -2.73
CA MET A 27 -14.74 3.28 -2.93
C MET A 27 -14.67 2.20 -1.84
N PRO A 28 -15.81 1.61 -1.47
CA PRO A 28 -15.84 0.56 -0.48
C PRO A 28 -15.22 -0.74 -1.02
N VAL A 29 -14.40 -1.37 -0.19
CA VAL A 29 -14.07 -2.79 -0.32
C VAL A 29 -14.69 -3.49 0.87
N TYR A 30 -15.81 -4.13 0.65
CA TYR A 30 -16.72 -4.72 1.63
C TYR A 30 -17.30 -3.67 2.60
N ASP A 31 -16.67 -3.43 3.76
CA ASP A 31 -17.24 -2.66 4.87
C ASP A 31 -16.49 -1.34 5.18
N LYS A 32 -15.44 -1.04 4.43
CA LYS A 32 -14.61 0.16 4.65
C LYS A 32 -14.01 0.72 3.37
N PRO A 33 -13.60 2.01 3.34
CA PRO A 33 -12.93 2.59 2.17
C PRO A 33 -11.63 1.88 1.82
N MET A 34 -11.36 1.73 0.53
CA MET A 34 -10.18 1.05 0.00
C MET A 34 -8.86 1.57 0.58
N ILE A 35 -8.74 2.89 0.79
CA ILE A 35 -7.52 3.52 1.32
C ILE A 35 -7.13 2.99 2.72
N TYR A 36 -8.06 2.41 3.49
CA TYR A 36 -7.78 1.87 4.82
C TYR A 36 -6.85 0.65 4.76
N TYR A 37 -6.87 -0.11 3.66
CA TYR A 37 -6.03 -1.30 3.49
C TYR A 37 -4.54 -0.94 3.34
N PRO A 38 -4.11 -0.09 2.39
CA PRO A 38 -2.72 0.35 2.32
C PRO A 38 -2.29 1.17 3.54
N LEU A 39 -3.18 1.97 4.15
CA LEU A 39 -2.89 2.69 5.38
C LEU A 39 -2.49 1.71 6.50
N THR A 40 -3.28 0.68 6.74
CA THR A 40 -2.98 -0.34 7.76
C THR A 40 -1.73 -1.16 7.42
N THR A 41 -1.42 -1.37 6.15
CA THR A 41 -0.19 -2.04 5.72
C THR A 41 1.05 -1.25 6.18
N LEU A 42 1.07 0.08 6.00
CA LEU A 42 2.13 0.92 6.52
C LEU A 42 2.16 0.94 8.05
N MET A 43 0.99 1.04 8.70
CA MET A 43 0.90 1.02 10.17
C MET A 43 1.46 -0.28 10.76
N MET A 44 1.13 -1.44 10.19
CA MET A 44 1.62 -2.75 10.65
C MET A 44 3.14 -2.90 10.51
N SER A 45 3.76 -2.22 9.56
CA SER A 45 5.22 -2.19 9.43
C SER A 45 5.91 -1.30 10.48
N GLY A 46 5.17 -0.43 11.17
CA GLY A 46 5.70 0.49 12.18
C GLY A 46 5.81 1.95 11.71
N ILE A 47 5.31 2.27 10.53
CA ILE A 47 5.36 3.62 9.95
C ILE A 47 4.22 4.45 10.53
N ARG A 48 4.54 5.67 10.98
CA ARG A 48 3.57 6.62 11.57
C ARG A 48 3.53 7.96 10.85
N ASP A 49 4.62 8.37 10.19
CA ASP A 49 4.68 9.56 9.35
C ASP A 49 4.33 9.16 7.91
N ILE A 50 3.19 9.63 7.41
CA ILE A 50 2.61 9.19 6.15
C ILE A 50 2.23 10.39 5.29
N LEU A 51 2.66 10.36 4.02
CA LEU A 51 2.20 11.28 2.99
C LEU A 51 1.18 10.57 2.09
N ILE A 52 -0.02 11.14 1.96
CA ILE A 52 -1.02 10.67 1.00
C ILE A 52 -0.97 11.60 -0.21
N ILE A 53 -0.62 11.03 -1.38
CA ILE A 53 -0.58 11.74 -2.66
C ILE A 53 -1.84 11.41 -3.44
N THR A 54 -2.64 12.41 -3.76
CA THR A 54 -3.94 12.29 -4.45
C THR A 54 -3.97 13.14 -5.71
N THR A 55 -5.06 13.09 -6.46
CA THR A 55 -5.34 14.17 -7.42
C THR A 55 -5.78 15.43 -6.67
N PRO A 56 -5.55 16.65 -7.24
CA PRO A 56 -5.95 17.90 -6.59
C PRO A 56 -7.44 17.94 -6.21
N GLU A 57 -8.31 17.43 -7.08
CA GLU A 57 -9.78 17.48 -6.93
C GLU A 57 -10.28 16.59 -5.79
N GLU A 58 -9.59 15.49 -5.51
CA GLU A 58 -10.03 14.50 -4.54
C GLU A 58 -9.41 14.68 -3.15
N GLN A 59 -8.35 15.49 -3.02
CA GLN A 59 -7.57 15.63 -1.79
C GLN A 59 -8.43 15.95 -0.56
N GLN A 60 -9.37 16.88 -0.69
CA GLN A 60 -10.22 17.28 0.43
C GLN A 60 -11.04 16.11 0.99
N ARG A 61 -11.51 15.20 0.13
CA ARG A 61 -12.27 14.01 0.56
C ARG A 61 -11.43 13.04 1.40
N PHE A 62 -10.14 12.92 1.09
CA PHE A 62 -9.22 12.12 1.90
C PHE A 62 -8.94 12.79 3.24
N ILE A 63 -8.79 14.12 3.27
CA ILE A 63 -8.65 14.90 4.51
C ILE A 63 -9.91 14.75 5.37
N ASP A 64 -11.10 14.85 4.79
CA ASP A 64 -12.37 14.70 5.52
C ASP A 64 -12.55 13.29 6.10
N LEU A 65 -12.01 12.25 5.42
CA LEU A 65 -12.12 10.86 5.87
C LEU A 65 -11.11 10.51 6.97
N ILE A 66 -9.85 10.93 6.83
CA ILE A 66 -8.73 10.42 7.66
C ILE A 66 -8.21 11.51 8.62
N GLY A 67 -8.34 12.78 8.25
CA GLY A 67 -7.80 13.91 9.00
C GLY A 67 -6.27 13.97 8.95
N ASP A 68 -5.67 14.48 10.01
CA ASP A 68 -4.21 14.57 10.19
C ASP A 68 -3.60 13.29 10.78
N GLY A 69 -4.41 12.25 10.99
CA GLY A 69 -3.99 10.98 11.56
C GLY A 69 -3.81 10.96 13.07
N SER A 70 -3.88 12.09 13.75
CA SER A 70 -3.65 12.20 15.22
C SER A 70 -4.58 11.30 16.02
N SER A 71 -5.82 11.12 15.57
CA SER A 71 -6.81 10.23 16.19
C SER A 71 -6.39 8.76 16.21
N LEU A 72 -5.52 8.35 15.28
CA LEU A 72 -4.93 7.01 15.15
C LEU A 72 -3.47 6.95 15.67
N GLY A 73 -2.96 8.06 16.23
CA GLY A 73 -1.58 8.18 16.66
C GLY A 73 -0.58 8.25 15.49
N LEU A 74 -1.02 8.71 14.32
CA LEU A 74 -0.24 8.94 13.13
C LEU A 74 -0.02 10.44 12.91
N ASN A 75 0.91 10.77 12.00
CA ASN A 75 1.10 12.10 11.44
C ASN A 75 0.92 11.99 9.93
N ILE A 76 -0.21 12.46 9.41
CA ILE A 76 -0.58 12.36 8.00
C ILE A 76 -0.49 13.73 7.36
N GLN A 77 0.25 13.80 6.26
CA GLN A 77 0.34 14.95 5.37
C GLN A 77 -0.26 14.60 4.02
N TYR A 78 -0.60 15.62 3.25
CA TYR A 78 -1.23 15.48 1.94
C TYR A 78 -0.47 16.27 0.90
N SER A 79 -0.33 15.67 -0.29
CA SER A 79 0.20 16.34 -1.48
C SER A 79 -0.63 15.93 -2.70
N SER A 80 -0.46 16.63 -3.80
CA SER A 80 -1.20 16.32 -5.03
C SER A 80 -0.26 15.97 -6.18
N GLN A 81 -0.70 15.01 -7.00
CA GLN A 81 -0.14 14.65 -8.29
C GLN A 81 -1.13 15.13 -9.37
N PRO A 82 -0.85 16.24 -10.07
CA PRO A 82 -1.81 16.82 -11.03
C PRO A 82 -2.02 15.97 -12.28
N SER A 83 -1.01 15.21 -12.68
CA SER A 83 -1.06 14.29 -13.84
C SER A 83 -0.46 12.93 -13.48
N PRO A 84 -0.93 11.83 -14.09
CA PRO A 84 -0.46 10.48 -13.78
C PRO A 84 0.89 10.18 -14.49
N ASP A 85 1.93 10.93 -14.14
CA ASP A 85 3.24 10.86 -14.80
C ASP A 85 4.10 9.68 -14.32
N GLY A 86 3.50 8.71 -13.65
CA GLY A 86 4.14 7.46 -13.21
C GLY A 86 4.33 7.36 -11.70
N LEU A 87 4.64 6.14 -11.23
CA LEU A 87 4.71 5.84 -9.80
C LEU A 87 5.98 6.43 -9.15
N ALA A 88 7.11 6.47 -9.87
CA ALA A 88 8.36 7.02 -9.35
C ALA A 88 8.27 8.52 -9.07
N GLN A 89 7.35 9.26 -9.72
CA GLN A 89 7.10 10.68 -9.44
C GLN A 89 6.69 10.92 -7.97
N ALA A 90 6.10 9.93 -7.30
CA ALA A 90 5.71 10.05 -5.90
C ALA A 90 6.88 10.44 -4.97
N PHE A 91 8.09 9.98 -5.27
CA PHE A 91 9.29 10.32 -4.49
C PHE A 91 9.78 11.75 -4.76
N ILE A 92 9.60 12.24 -5.98
CA ILE A 92 9.92 13.63 -6.36
C ILE A 92 8.93 14.58 -5.68
N ILE A 93 7.63 14.27 -5.73
CA ILE A 93 6.58 15.05 -5.03
C ILE A 93 6.81 15.02 -3.52
N GLY A 94 7.22 13.88 -2.98
CA GLY A 94 7.46 13.66 -1.56
C GLY A 94 8.86 14.06 -1.06
N GLU A 95 9.71 14.67 -1.88
CA GLU A 95 11.12 14.95 -1.54
C GLU A 95 11.27 15.70 -0.21
N GLU A 96 10.54 16.79 -0.02
CA GLU A 96 10.57 17.57 1.23
C GLU A 96 10.08 16.74 2.43
N PHE A 97 9.01 15.98 2.25
CA PHE A 97 8.48 15.07 3.28
C PHE A 97 9.49 13.98 3.62
N ILE A 98 10.11 13.33 2.64
CA ILE A 98 11.10 12.26 2.85
C ILE A 98 12.33 12.82 3.57
N GLY A 99 12.89 13.92 3.09
CA GLY A 99 14.12 14.50 3.60
C GLY A 99 15.26 13.48 3.57
N ASN A 100 15.93 13.27 4.70
CA ASN A 100 17.06 12.34 4.83
C ASN A 100 16.62 10.93 5.33
N ASP A 101 15.32 10.66 5.42
CA ASP A 101 14.81 9.40 5.94
C ASP A 101 14.65 8.35 4.83
N SER A 102 14.63 7.08 5.22
CA SER A 102 14.19 5.99 4.34
C SER A 102 12.68 6.11 4.06
N CYS A 103 12.24 5.62 2.90
CA CYS A 103 10.84 5.74 2.48
C CYS A 103 10.24 4.40 2.09
N SER A 104 8.95 4.23 2.34
CA SER A 104 8.13 3.14 1.79
C SER A 104 7.02 3.73 0.94
N LEU A 105 6.72 3.10 -0.19
CA LEU A 105 5.60 3.44 -1.04
C LEU A 105 4.63 2.27 -1.08
N VAL A 106 3.33 2.55 -0.91
CA VAL A 106 2.26 1.59 -1.17
C VAL A 106 1.24 2.21 -2.12
N LEU A 107 0.76 1.41 -3.07
CA LEU A 107 -0.30 1.85 -3.96
C LEU A 107 -1.64 1.84 -3.23
N GLY A 108 -2.42 2.91 -3.39
CA GLY A 108 -3.66 3.16 -2.68
C GLY A 108 -4.79 2.19 -2.97
N ASP A 109 -4.60 1.31 -3.96
CA ASP A 109 -5.56 0.31 -4.42
C ASP A 109 -5.10 -1.14 -4.20
N ASN A 110 -4.01 -1.34 -3.46
CA ASN A 110 -3.47 -2.66 -3.17
C ASN A 110 -3.87 -3.14 -1.77
N ILE A 111 -4.31 -4.37 -1.70
CA ILE A 111 -4.74 -5.05 -0.47
C ILE A 111 -3.81 -6.22 -0.22
N TYR A 112 -3.28 -6.30 1.00
CA TYR A 112 -2.42 -7.37 1.46
C TYR A 112 -3.06 -8.11 2.62
N TYR A 113 -3.03 -9.45 2.58
CA TYR A 113 -3.49 -10.31 3.65
C TYR A 113 -2.59 -11.54 3.77
N GLY A 114 -2.31 -11.97 4.99
CA GLY A 114 -1.50 -13.18 5.23
C GLY A 114 -1.02 -13.28 6.67
N HIS A 115 -0.79 -14.50 7.13
CA HIS A 115 -0.35 -14.77 8.51
C HIS A 115 1.01 -14.12 8.81
N ASP A 116 1.96 -14.25 7.90
CA ASP A 116 3.33 -13.75 8.07
C ASP A 116 3.54 -12.33 7.55
N LEU A 117 2.46 -11.67 7.05
CA LEU A 117 2.56 -10.35 6.43
C LEU A 117 3.26 -9.34 7.37
N LYS A 118 2.82 -9.25 8.62
CA LYS A 118 3.40 -8.33 9.60
C LYS A 118 4.91 -8.56 9.81
N LEU A 119 5.35 -9.81 9.81
CA LEU A 119 6.78 -10.15 9.98
C LEU A 119 7.61 -9.70 8.77
N SER A 120 7.12 -9.98 7.56
CA SER A 120 7.77 -9.55 6.31
C SER A 120 7.82 -8.01 6.21
N LEU A 121 6.73 -7.32 6.56
CA LEU A 121 6.69 -5.86 6.60
C LEU A 121 7.72 -5.28 7.59
N GLN A 122 7.80 -5.84 8.80
CA GLN A 122 8.75 -5.39 9.82
C GLN A 122 10.20 -5.71 9.47
N LYS A 123 10.45 -6.80 8.75
CA LYS A 123 11.77 -7.14 8.20
C LYS A 123 12.20 -6.10 7.15
N ALA A 124 11.32 -5.76 6.20
CA ALA A 124 11.58 -4.72 5.20
C ALA A 124 11.74 -3.33 5.83
N PHE A 125 10.94 -3.00 6.86
CA PHE A 125 11.06 -1.74 7.61
C PHE A 125 12.45 -1.55 8.24
N LYS A 126 13.06 -2.62 8.74
CA LYS A 126 14.38 -2.59 9.41
C LYS A 126 15.56 -2.52 8.44
N GLN A 127 15.34 -2.70 7.15
CA GLN A 127 16.42 -2.60 6.17
C GLN A 127 16.85 -1.14 6.01
N GLU A 128 18.09 -0.83 6.36
CA GLU A 128 18.61 0.55 6.36
C GLU A 128 19.19 0.95 5.00
N HIS A 129 19.65 0.00 4.18
CA HIS A 129 20.33 0.25 2.92
C HIS A 129 19.70 -0.56 1.78
N GLY A 130 19.57 0.07 0.60
CA GLY A 130 19.01 -0.55 -0.59
C GLY A 130 17.49 -0.51 -0.64
N ALA A 131 16.92 -1.38 -1.47
CA ALA A 131 15.49 -1.52 -1.68
C ALA A 131 14.99 -2.92 -1.35
N THR A 132 13.73 -3.02 -0.92
CA THR A 132 12.98 -4.27 -0.85
C THR A 132 11.68 -4.12 -1.61
N VAL A 133 11.43 -5.03 -2.54
CA VAL A 133 10.15 -5.20 -3.25
C VAL A 133 9.54 -6.54 -2.88
N PHE A 134 8.22 -6.69 -3.05
CA PHE A 134 7.51 -7.92 -2.74
C PHE A 134 7.10 -8.63 -4.03
N GLY A 135 7.54 -9.88 -4.18
CA GLY A 135 7.18 -10.74 -5.29
C GLY A 135 6.01 -11.67 -4.94
N TYR A 136 5.00 -11.71 -5.80
CA TYR A 136 3.82 -12.56 -5.64
C TYR A 136 3.58 -13.40 -6.88
N HIS A 137 3.33 -14.71 -6.71
CA HIS A 137 3.08 -15.61 -7.84
C HIS A 137 1.66 -15.41 -8.39
N VAL A 138 1.57 -15.06 -9.67
CA VAL A 138 0.31 -14.79 -10.38
C VAL A 138 0.17 -15.71 -11.60
N HIS A 139 -1.03 -15.82 -12.16
CA HIS A 139 -1.28 -16.59 -13.38
C HIS A 139 -1.19 -15.72 -14.65
N ASP A 140 -1.25 -14.39 -14.52
CA ASP A 140 -1.29 -13.37 -15.57
C ASP A 140 -0.17 -12.32 -15.40
N PRO A 141 1.13 -12.77 -15.36
CA PRO A 141 2.26 -11.91 -15.02
C PRO A 141 2.48 -10.75 -15.99
N GLU A 142 2.06 -10.86 -17.26
CA GLU A 142 2.18 -9.83 -18.30
C GLU A 142 1.50 -8.49 -17.95
N ARG A 143 0.68 -8.47 -16.91
CA ARG A 143 -0.01 -7.26 -16.44
C ARG A 143 0.83 -6.39 -15.52
N TYR A 144 1.96 -6.89 -15.03
CA TYR A 144 2.74 -6.34 -13.92
C TYR A 144 4.22 -6.20 -14.28
N GLY A 145 4.98 -5.57 -13.39
CA GLY A 145 6.43 -5.73 -13.39
C GLY A 145 6.78 -7.16 -12.98
N VAL A 146 7.58 -7.87 -13.77
CA VAL A 146 7.91 -9.29 -13.56
C VAL A 146 9.36 -9.44 -13.18
N VAL A 147 9.64 -10.16 -12.08
CA VAL A 147 11.01 -10.47 -11.63
C VAL A 147 11.45 -11.80 -12.23
N ASP A 148 12.64 -11.82 -12.81
CA ASP A 148 13.37 -13.03 -13.16
C ASP A 148 14.39 -13.38 -12.09
N PHE A 149 14.63 -14.69 -11.84
CA PHE A 149 15.48 -15.17 -10.77
C PHE A 149 16.50 -16.18 -11.26
N ASP A 150 17.66 -16.22 -10.59
CA ASP A 150 18.60 -17.34 -10.70
C ASP A 150 18.14 -18.54 -9.87
N GLU A 151 18.92 -19.65 -9.93
CA GLU A 151 18.64 -20.87 -9.16
C GLU A 151 18.70 -20.66 -7.63
N SER A 152 19.34 -19.60 -7.16
CA SER A 152 19.45 -19.21 -5.76
C SER A 152 18.42 -18.19 -5.31
N TRP A 153 17.44 -17.88 -6.16
CA TRP A 153 16.38 -16.87 -5.94
C TRP A 153 16.89 -15.44 -5.81
N ASN A 154 18.05 -15.11 -6.41
CA ASN A 154 18.46 -13.75 -6.57
C ASN A 154 17.78 -13.14 -7.83
N ALA A 155 17.31 -11.91 -7.72
CA ALA A 155 16.71 -11.22 -8.86
C ALA A 155 17.77 -10.93 -9.94
N LEU A 156 17.49 -11.33 -11.18
CA LEU A 156 18.32 -11.08 -12.35
C LEU A 156 17.87 -9.87 -13.15
N SER A 157 16.55 -9.70 -13.30
CA SER A 157 15.93 -8.59 -14.01
C SER A 157 14.53 -8.31 -13.51
N ILE A 158 14.05 -7.09 -13.73
CA ILE A 158 12.64 -6.73 -13.57
C ILE A 158 12.20 -6.08 -14.89
N GLU A 159 11.14 -6.61 -15.49
CA GLU A 159 10.59 -6.11 -16.76
C GLU A 159 9.15 -5.62 -16.56
N GLU A 160 8.85 -4.39 -16.99
CA GLU A 160 7.51 -3.81 -16.90
C GLU A 160 6.61 -4.37 -17.99
N LYS A 161 5.55 -5.08 -17.60
CA LYS A 161 4.52 -5.64 -18.50
C LYS A 161 5.09 -6.33 -19.75
N PRO A 162 5.97 -7.32 -19.57
CA PRO A 162 6.61 -8.00 -20.68
C PRO A 162 5.57 -8.76 -21.52
N GLU A 163 5.72 -8.73 -22.85
CA GLU A 163 4.90 -9.56 -23.75
C GLU A 163 5.14 -11.06 -23.54
N THR A 164 6.36 -11.42 -23.15
CA THR A 164 6.75 -12.80 -22.84
C THR A 164 7.43 -12.82 -21.46
N PRO A 165 6.64 -13.02 -20.38
CA PRO A 165 7.17 -13.04 -19.04
C PRO A 165 8.18 -14.17 -18.81
N LYS A 166 9.30 -13.87 -18.13
CA LYS A 166 10.33 -14.88 -17.80
C LYS A 166 9.99 -15.69 -16.56
N SER A 167 9.07 -15.19 -15.74
CA SER A 167 8.57 -15.87 -14.56
C SER A 167 7.09 -15.51 -14.28
N ASN A 168 6.48 -16.17 -13.30
CA ASN A 168 5.15 -15.84 -12.80
C ASN A 168 5.17 -14.94 -11.54
N TYR A 169 6.32 -14.34 -11.21
CA TYR A 169 6.42 -13.51 -10.02
C TYR A 169 6.27 -12.03 -10.38
N ALA A 170 5.10 -11.49 -10.07
CA ALA A 170 4.79 -10.07 -10.19
C ALA A 170 5.37 -9.29 -9.01
N VAL A 171 5.92 -8.10 -9.26
CA VAL A 171 6.23 -7.11 -8.23
C VAL A 171 4.93 -6.47 -7.80
N THR A 172 4.62 -6.56 -6.51
CA THR A 172 3.41 -5.96 -5.95
C THR A 172 3.57 -4.44 -5.77
N GLY A 173 2.49 -3.74 -5.48
CA GLY A 173 2.51 -2.29 -5.25
C GLY A 173 2.97 -1.87 -3.86
N LEU A 174 3.98 -2.54 -3.29
CA LEU A 174 4.57 -2.21 -2.00
C LEU A 174 6.10 -2.23 -2.07
N TYR A 175 6.72 -1.13 -1.71
CA TYR A 175 8.13 -0.88 -1.90
C TYR A 175 8.75 -0.25 -0.67
N TYR A 176 9.97 -0.64 -0.34
CA TYR A 176 10.79 -0.06 0.73
C TYR A 176 12.13 0.35 0.16
N TYR A 177 12.53 1.59 0.39
CA TYR A 177 13.76 2.18 -0.14
C TYR A 177 14.55 2.89 0.95
N ASP A 178 15.86 2.95 0.80
CA ASP A 178 16.71 3.87 1.56
C ASP A 178 16.52 5.33 1.09
N ASN A 179 17.26 6.27 1.68
CA ASN A 179 17.11 7.70 1.40
C ASN A 179 17.59 8.13 0.00
N ARG A 180 18.27 7.26 -0.77
CA ARG A 180 18.70 7.54 -2.15
C ARG A 180 17.54 7.51 -3.15
N VAL A 181 16.37 7.09 -2.71
CA VAL A 181 15.20 6.90 -3.60
C VAL A 181 14.83 8.16 -4.36
N VAL A 182 14.97 9.34 -3.76
CA VAL A 182 14.66 10.62 -4.42
C VAL A 182 15.65 10.90 -5.56
N ASP A 183 16.93 10.69 -5.31
CA ASP A 183 17.97 10.90 -6.33
C ASP A 183 17.78 9.90 -7.48
N PHE A 184 17.58 8.63 -7.19
CA PHE A 184 17.29 7.61 -8.20
C PHE A 184 15.99 7.90 -8.97
N ALA A 185 14.94 8.38 -8.31
CA ALA A 185 13.71 8.75 -8.99
C ALA A 185 13.90 9.91 -9.99
N LYS A 186 14.81 10.86 -9.69
CA LYS A 186 15.17 11.95 -10.62
C LYS A 186 16.00 11.47 -11.83
N GLU A 187 16.65 10.32 -11.75
CA GLU A 187 17.38 9.71 -12.87
C GLU A 187 16.47 8.93 -13.83
N VAL A 188 15.29 8.49 -13.34
CA VAL A 188 14.32 7.75 -14.17
C VAL A 188 13.83 8.62 -15.31
N LYS A 189 13.85 8.07 -16.52
CA LYS A 189 13.35 8.74 -17.73
C LYS A 189 11.93 8.27 -18.05
N PRO A 190 11.09 9.13 -18.60
CA PRO A 190 9.76 8.71 -19.05
C PRO A 190 9.85 7.56 -20.04
N SER A 191 9.04 6.52 -19.81
CA SER A 191 8.90 5.37 -20.70
C SER A 191 8.21 5.76 -22.02
N HIS A 192 8.04 4.80 -22.93
CA HIS A 192 7.24 5.00 -24.17
C HIS A 192 5.78 5.40 -23.87
N ARG A 193 5.29 5.17 -22.63
CA ARG A 193 3.98 5.60 -22.14
C ARG A 193 3.98 7.03 -21.58
N GLY A 194 5.15 7.68 -21.50
CA GLY A 194 5.33 8.98 -20.87
C GLY A 194 5.36 8.95 -19.34
N GLU A 195 5.46 7.75 -18.73
CA GLU A 195 5.42 7.55 -17.28
C GLU A 195 6.83 7.31 -16.71
N LEU A 196 7.10 7.85 -15.52
CA LEU A 196 8.26 7.50 -14.68
C LEU A 196 7.98 6.17 -14.00
N GLU A 197 8.47 5.08 -14.61
CA GLU A 197 8.15 3.73 -14.18
C GLU A 197 8.85 3.37 -12.87
N ILE A 198 8.11 2.75 -11.97
CA ILE A 198 8.69 2.21 -10.73
C ILE A 198 9.64 1.03 -11.01
N THR A 199 9.40 0.32 -12.10
CA THR A 199 10.27 -0.77 -12.55
C THR A 199 11.66 -0.26 -12.92
N ASP A 200 11.78 0.91 -13.56
CA ASP A 200 13.08 1.51 -13.88
C ASP A 200 13.80 1.96 -12.61
N LEU A 201 13.08 2.53 -11.64
CA LEU A 201 13.63 2.84 -10.32
C LEU A 201 14.16 1.58 -9.61
N ASN A 202 13.41 0.49 -9.62
CA ASN A 202 13.84 -0.79 -9.06
C ASN A 202 15.08 -1.35 -9.77
N ASN A 203 15.17 -1.18 -11.08
CA ASN A 203 16.32 -1.60 -11.87
C ASN A 203 17.59 -0.81 -11.52
N LEU A 204 17.52 0.46 -11.12
CA LEU A 204 18.66 1.21 -10.59
C LEU A 204 19.19 0.54 -9.31
N TYR A 205 18.31 0.16 -8.37
CA TYR A 205 18.71 -0.59 -7.18
C TYR A 205 19.24 -2.00 -7.48
N LEU A 206 18.70 -2.65 -8.51
CA LEU A 206 19.18 -3.97 -8.94
C LEU A 206 20.59 -3.87 -9.52
N GLN A 207 20.86 -2.87 -10.36
CA GLN A 207 22.19 -2.59 -10.94
C GLN A 207 23.22 -2.19 -9.85
N ASP A 208 22.77 -1.46 -8.81
CA ASP A 208 23.58 -1.14 -7.64
C ASP A 208 23.85 -2.37 -6.74
N GLY A 209 23.22 -3.52 -7.01
CA GLY A 209 23.35 -4.74 -6.21
C GLY A 209 22.67 -4.66 -4.84
N SER A 210 21.80 -3.69 -4.62
CA SER A 210 21.14 -3.42 -3.33
C SER A 210 19.63 -3.67 -3.33
N LEU A 211 19.07 -4.26 -4.39
CA LEU A 211 17.66 -4.69 -4.43
C LEU A 211 17.49 -6.07 -3.78
N LYS A 212 16.49 -6.20 -2.93
CA LYS A 212 16.00 -7.47 -2.39
C LYS A 212 14.56 -7.72 -2.82
N VAL A 213 14.25 -8.97 -3.11
CA VAL A 213 12.88 -9.42 -3.36
C VAL A 213 12.43 -10.30 -2.20
N GLU A 214 11.39 -9.87 -1.50
CA GLU A 214 10.73 -10.68 -0.46
C GLU A 214 9.56 -11.43 -1.10
N LEU A 215 9.64 -12.76 -1.15
CA LEU A 215 8.60 -13.57 -1.78
C LEU A 215 7.43 -13.79 -0.82
N MET A 216 6.24 -13.44 -1.25
CA MET A 216 5.01 -13.73 -0.52
C MET A 216 4.59 -15.19 -0.73
N GLY A 217 4.44 -15.92 0.37
CA GLY A 217 4.10 -17.34 0.35
C GLY A 217 2.63 -17.61 -0.02
N ARG A 218 2.30 -18.90 -0.24
CA ARG A 218 0.94 -19.37 -0.63
C ARG A 218 -0.15 -19.02 0.38
N GLY A 219 0.19 -18.76 1.64
CA GLY A 219 -0.76 -18.32 2.67
C GLY A 219 -1.07 -16.81 2.65
N SER A 220 -0.50 -16.09 1.69
CA SER A 220 -0.72 -14.66 1.50
C SER A 220 -1.67 -14.41 0.33
N ALA A 221 -2.40 -13.29 0.40
CA ALA A 221 -3.15 -12.74 -0.72
C ALA A 221 -2.69 -11.31 -1.00
N TRP A 222 -2.44 -11.03 -2.26
CA TRP A 222 -2.28 -9.71 -2.81
C TRP A 222 -3.38 -9.48 -3.84
N LEU A 223 -4.16 -8.43 -3.67
CA LEU A 223 -5.30 -8.09 -4.53
C LEU A 223 -5.09 -6.68 -5.07
N ASP A 224 -4.99 -6.57 -6.38
CA ASP A 224 -5.05 -5.30 -7.08
C ASP A 224 -6.53 -5.02 -7.43
N THR A 225 -7.08 -3.92 -7.03
CA THR A 225 -8.48 -3.59 -7.29
C THR A 225 -8.63 -2.79 -8.60
N GLY A 226 -7.84 -3.11 -9.63
CA GLY A 226 -7.67 -2.36 -10.87
C GLY A 226 -8.85 -2.41 -11.85
N THR A 227 -9.72 -3.40 -11.73
CA THR A 227 -10.88 -3.63 -12.59
C THR A 227 -12.15 -3.84 -11.76
N LEU A 228 -13.33 -3.81 -12.41
CA LEU A 228 -14.61 -4.07 -11.72
C LEU A 228 -14.65 -5.47 -11.10
N ASP A 229 -14.15 -6.48 -11.83
CA ASP A 229 -14.10 -7.85 -11.35
C ASP A 229 -13.13 -8.00 -10.17
N SER A 230 -11.89 -7.45 -10.28
CA SER A 230 -10.93 -7.54 -9.18
C SER A 230 -11.37 -6.76 -7.93
N LEU A 231 -12.13 -5.67 -8.08
CA LEU A 231 -12.74 -4.96 -6.96
C LEU A 231 -13.81 -5.81 -6.26
N LEU A 232 -14.65 -6.51 -7.04
CA LEU A 232 -15.67 -7.41 -6.52
C LEU A 232 -15.02 -8.61 -5.82
N ASP A 233 -14.01 -9.20 -6.43
CA ASP A 233 -13.28 -10.35 -5.86
C ASP A 233 -12.59 -9.96 -4.54
N ALA A 234 -11.98 -8.78 -4.47
CA ALA A 234 -11.40 -8.26 -3.24
C ALA A 234 -12.47 -8.09 -2.14
N ALA A 235 -13.62 -7.52 -2.47
CA ALA A 235 -14.72 -7.36 -1.52
C ALA A 235 -15.26 -8.71 -1.03
N ASN A 236 -15.42 -9.69 -1.92
CA ASN A 236 -15.85 -11.04 -1.58
C ASN A 236 -14.82 -11.77 -0.71
N PHE A 237 -13.53 -11.64 -1.02
CA PHE A 237 -12.44 -12.22 -0.22
C PHE A 237 -12.46 -11.67 1.20
N VAL A 238 -12.49 -10.35 1.38
CA VAL A 238 -12.54 -9.72 2.70
C VAL A 238 -13.79 -10.14 3.45
N ALA A 239 -14.96 -10.12 2.80
CA ALA A 239 -16.23 -10.54 3.39
C ALA A 239 -16.20 -12.00 3.88
N ALA A 240 -15.60 -12.91 3.11
CA ALA A 240 -15.50 -14.33 3.47
C ALA A 240 -14.64 -14.52 4.73
N ILE A 241 -13.49 -13.84 4.80
CA ILE A 241 -12.59 -13.92 5.96
C ILE A 241 -13.26 -13.32 7.20
N GLU A 242 -13.77 -12.08 7.10
CA GLU A 242 -14.37 -11.38 8.24
C GLU A 242 -15.62 -12.11 8.79
N LYS A 243 -16.50 -12.60 7.92
CA LYS A 243 -17.66 -13.38 8.34
C LYS A 243 -17.29 -14.69 9.03
N ARG A 244 -16.19 -15.33 8.61
CA ARG A 244 -15.74 -16.59 9.19
C ARG A 244 -15.07 -16.40 10.54
N GLN A 245 -14.18 -15.39 10.65
CA GLN A 245 -13.35 -15.19 11.83
C GLN A 245 -14.01 -14.26 12.86
N GLY A 246 -14.94 -13.39 12.44
CA GLY A 246 -15.49 -12.32 13.28
C GLY A 246 -14.47 -11.22 13.59
N LEU A 247 -13.37 -11.19 12.84
CA LEU A 247 -12.29 -10.19 12.95
C LEU A 247 -12.22 -9.39 11.64
N LYS A 248 -11.94 -8.10 11.74
CA LYS A 248 -11.82 -7.24 10.56
C LYS A 248 -10.46 -7.37 9.89
N VAL A 249 -10.46 -7.33 8.58
CA VAL A 249 -9.24 -7.23 7.76
C VAL A 249 -8.88 -5.76 7.63
N CYS A 250 -7.66 -5.37 8.01
CA CYS A 250 -7.15 -4.01 7.82
C CYS A 250 -8.06 -2.92 8.42
N CYS A 251 -8.38 -3.03 9.70
CA CYS A 251 -9.12 -2.02 10.48
C CYS A 251 -8.10 -1.03 11.08
N PRO A 252 -8.05 0.24 10.64
CA PRO A 252 -7.02 1.18 11.11
C PRO A 252 -7.04 1.41 12.61
N GLU A 253 -8.23 1.51 13.22
CA GLU A 253 -8.39 1.75 14.63
C GLU A 253 -7.91 0.56 15.48
N GLU A 254 -8.23 -0.66 15.03
CA GLU A 254 -7.71 -1.89 15.66
C GLU A 254 -6.20 -1.97 15.55
N VAL A 255 -5.65 -1.72 14.34
CA VAL A 255 -4.19 -1.74 14.11
C VAL A 255 -3.51 -0.69 14.97
N ALA A 256 -4.04 0.54 15.05
CA ALA A 256 -3.50 1.59 15.92
C ALA A 256 -3.46 1.15 17.39
N TYR A 257 -4.52 0.53 17.88
CA TYR A 257 -4.60 0.01 19.25
C TYR A 257 -3.61 -1.14 19.50
N ARG A 258 -3.60 -2.15 18.60
CA ARG A 258 -2.72 -3.32 18.74
C ARG A 258 -1.24 -3.00 18.56
N MET A 259 -0.92 -1.96 17.80
CA MET A 259 0.45 -1.45 17.64
C MET A 259 0.86 -0.51 18.79
N GLY A 260 -0.05 -0.21 19.71
CA GLY A 260 0.21 0.71 20.84
C GLY A 260 0.31 2.18 20.43
N TYR A 261 -0.24 2.56 19.29
CA TYR A 261 -0.28 3.96 18.84
C TYR A 261 -1.34 4.76 19.60
N ILE A 262 -2.43 4.11 19.98
CA ILE A 262 -3.51 4.66 20.81
C ILE A 262 -3.84 3.72 21.98
N GLY A 263 -4.39 4.27 23.05
CA GLY A 263 -4.91 3.50 24.18
C GLY A 263 -6.39 3.12 24.03
N ALA A 264 -6.91 2.30 24.98
CA ALA A 264 -8.29 1.84 24.99
C ALA A 264 -9.31 3.00 25.00
N GLU A 265 -9.05 4.03 25.79
CA GLU A 265 -9.92 5.22 25.89
C GLU A 265 -10.08 5.94 24.53
N GLN A 266 -8.99 6.01 23.74
CA GLN A 266 -9.06 6.59 22.41
C GLN A 266 -9.83 5.67 21.45
N LEU A 267 -9.64 4.35 21.54
CA LEU A 267 -10.39 3.40 20.74
C LEU A 267 -11.90 3.47 21.04
N GLU A 268 -12.30 3.65 22.31
CA GLU A 268 -13.69 3.87 22.70
C GLU A 268 -14.27 5.16 22.10
N ARG A 269 -13.49 6.26 22.08
CA ARG A 269 -13.90 7.51 21.44
C ARG A 269 -14.12 7.35 19.94
N LEU A 270 -13.24 6.60 19.25
CA LEU A 270 -13.39 6.29 17.82
C LEU A 270 -14.59 5.38 17.55
N ALA A 271 -14.90 4.45 18.45
CA ALA A 271 -16.04 3.54 18.31
C ALA A 271 -17.40 4.26 18.45
N ALA A 272 -17.49 5.28 19.29
CA ALA A 272 -18.75 5.91 19.67
C ALA A 272 -19.62 6.39 18.48
N PRO A 273 -19.10 7.12 17.47
CA PRO A 273 -19.89 7.54 16.32
C PRO A 273 -20.27 6.39 15.37
N LEU A 274 -19.59 5.24 15.45
CA LEU A 274 -19.72 4.11 14.53
C LEU A 274 -20.62 2.98 15.04
N LYS A 275 -21.21 3.10 16.22
CA LYS A 275 -22.04 2.03 16.84
C LYS A 275 -23.21 1.60 15.97
N LYS A 276 -23.87 2.52 15.27
CA LYS A 276 -25.04 2.20 14.42
C LYS A 276 -24.72 1.28 13.24
N SER A 277 -23.48 1.23 12.77
CA SER A 277 -23.06 0.39 11.66
C SER A 277 -22.55 -1.01 12.08
N GLY A 278 -22.46 -1.27 13.39
CA GLY A 278 -21.81 -2.48 13.94
C GLY A 278 -20.27 -2.41 13.91
N TYR A 279 -19.69 -1.45 13.19
CA TYR A 279 -18.24 -1.24 13.18
C TYR A 279 -17.73 -0.78 14.55
N GLY A 280 -18.46 0.16 15.19
CA GLY A 280 -18.14 0.61 16.54
C GLY A 280 -18.26 -0.48 17.60
N ASP A 281 -19.25 -1.37 17.49
CA ASP A 281 -19.40 -2.52 18.42
C ASP A 281 -18.21 -3.48 18.28
N TYR A 282 -17.71 -3.68 17.05
CA TYR A 282 -16.49 -4.42 16.83
C TYR A 282 -15.28 -3.80 17.53
N LEU A 283 -15.08 -2.48 17.41
CA LEU A 283 -13.97 -1.77 18.07
C LEU A 283 -14.01 -1.91 19.58
N LEU A 284 -15.21 -1.83 20.19
CA LEU A 284 -15.38 -2.06 21.63
C LEU A 284 -15.05 -3.50 22.04
N LYS A 285 -15.37 -4.48 21.17
CA LYS A 285 -15.03 -5.87 21.39
C LYS A 285 -13.52 -6.09 21.37
N VAL A 286 -12.77 -5.42 20.46
CA VAL A 286 -11.30 -5.51 20.34
C VAL A 286 -10.58 -5.21 21.65
N ILE A 287 -11.11 -4.29 22.49
CA ILE A 287 -10.52 -3.92 23.79
C ILE A 287 -10.49 -5.13 24.73
N ASN A 288 -11.50 -5.97 24.67
CA ASN A 288 -11.69 -7.10 25.59
C ASN A 288 -11.21 -8.43 25.01
N ASP A 289 -11.03 -8.50 23.69
CA ASP A 289 -10.65 -9.75 23.00
C ASP A 289 -9.12 -9.95 23.00
N ARG A 290 -8.70 -11.09 23.56
CA ARG A 290 -7.32 -11.58 23.45
C ARG A 290 -7.15 -12.39 22.16
N VAL A 291 -7.07 -11.71 21.03
CA VAL A 291 -6.72 -12.34 19.75
C VAL A 291 -5.23 -12.15 19.51
N LYS A 292 -4.52 -13.26 19.14
CA LYS A 292 -3.10 -13.24 18.80
C LYS A 292 -2.90 -12.84 17.34
#